data_143bba445bd002b83fc2a25d85548b14
#
_entry.id   143bba445bd002b83fc2a25d85548b14
#
_cell.length_a   1.000
_cell.length_b   1.000
_cell.length_c   1.000
_cell.angle_alpha   90.00
_cell.angle_beta   90.00
_cell.angle_gamma   90.00
#
_symmetry.space_group_name_H-M   'P 1'
#
loop_
_entity.id
_entity.type
_entity.pdbx_description
1 polymer ?
#
loop_
_entity_poly.entity_id
_entity_poly.type
_entity_poly.pdbx_seq_one_letter_code
_entity_poly.pdbx_strand_id
1 'polypeptide(L)'
;LLLTMLALALVKPAVSQGGAADFGVTTTTLDFDWFFLIVYPLLYTWSLGHIWALIVGAMGLLALLPWLPPKFRRDKNAQREFQMSVHPDNRSVKVRRGETILEAGIRAGIALPFECRNGGCGVCKCSILNGEVDHGIYQPSALSDSEKSLGKALMCCTVPLSDVEIEYAIEGVRGTEHIRNYNGRIDSMERLSADVMRLVISLPNNEKVSFKAGQYINILLPGGQRRAFSFANPPHENNTIELHVRLVPDGLFTTHVFTQMQAGDELRFEGPLGSFTLRESSRPIIFVAGATGFAPIKSIVEDAFHRDIRRPMLLYWGVRRPADMYMMKYAENWQLSHPHFRFIPVLSNALPEDDWQGRVGLVHEAILKDFPDMTGYEVYVCGSVKMVETAFPAFLAQGLSEDFCFSDAFIPSADSRPAGA
;
A
#
# COMPACT_ATOMS: atom_id res chain seq x y z
N LEU A 1 -26.81 3.75 14.07
CA LEU A 1 -27.38 3.97 15.41
C LEU A 1 -26.35 4.66 16.32
N LEU A 2 -25.13 4.11 16.47
CA LEU A 2 -24.08 4.68 17.34
C LEU A 2 -23.67 6.10 16.92
N LEU A 3 -23.50 6.36 15.62
CA LEU A 3 -23.19 7.67 15.08
C LEU A 3 -24.34 8.68 15.26
N THR A 4 -25.59 8.24 15.12
CA THR A 4 -26.74 9.11 15.39
C THR A 4 -26.87 9.42 16.88
N MET A 5 -26.62 8.47 17.76
CA MET A 5 -26.61 8.72 19.21
C MET A 5 -25.46 9.65 19.61
N LEU A 6 -24.27 9.47 19.01
CA LEU A 6 -23.12 10.34 19.25
C LEU A 6 -23.39 11.78 18.75
N ALA A 7 -23.97 11.93 17.56
CA ALA A 7 -24.34 13.23 17.02
C ALA A 7 -25.41 13.94 17.88
N LEU A 8 -26.40 13.19 18.37
CA LEU A 8 -27.43 13.72 19.28
C LEU A 8 -26.85 14.10 20.64
N ALA A 9 -25.91 13.33 21.19
CA ALA A 9 -25.22 13.65 22.44
C ALA A 9 -24.29 14.88 22.32
N LEU A 10 -23.73 15.13 21.12
CA LEU A 10 -22.93 16.34 20.85
C LEU A 10 -23.79 17.60 20.69
N VAL A 11 -25.00 17.48 20.16
CA VAL A 11 -25.93 18.61 19.99
C VAL A 11 -26.62 19.00 21.29
N LYS A 12 -26.94 18.02 22.14
CA LYS A 12 -27.55 18.24 23.45
C LYS A 12 -27.02 17.20 24.45
N PRO A 13 -25.92 17.50 25.18
CA PRO A 13 -25.36 16.58 26.14
C PRO A 13 -26.37 16.22 27.22
N ALA A 14 -26.28 14.98 27.70
CA ALA A 14 -27.10 14.52 28.83
C ALA A 14 -26.93 15.45 30.04
N VAL A 15 -28.00 15.69 30.78
CA VAL A 15 -27.97 16.51 31.99
C VAL A 15 -26.98 15.86 32.98
N SER A 16 -26.01 16.64 33.45
CA SER A 16 -25.07 16.19 34.49
C SER A 16 -25.84 15.82 35.75
N GLN A 17 -25.51 14.69 36.35
CA GLN A 17 -26.03 14.34 37.68
C GLN A 17 -25.81 15.50 38.64
N GLY A 18 -26.89 15.99 39.22
CA GLY A 18 -26.83 16.93 40.34
C GLY A 18 -26.15 16.31 41.58
N GLY A 19 -25.73 17.15 42.50
CA GLY A 19 -25.18 16.68 43.79
C GLY A 19 -26.12 15.74 44.54
N ALA A 20 -25.66 15.17 45.66
CA ALA A 20 -26.43 14.26 46.50
C ALA A 20 -27.84 14.81 46.79
N ALA A 21 -28.86 13.96 46.63
CA ALA A 21 -30.27 14.34 46.82
C ALA A 21 -30.49 14.92 48.21
N ASP A 22 -30.94 16.17 48.29
CA ASP A 22 -31.41 16.79 49.54
C ASP A 22 -32.95 16.71 49.54
N PHE A 23 -33.50 15.86 50.40
CA PHE A 23 -34.93 15.66 50.55
C PHE A 23 -35.67 16.85 51.15
N GLY A 24 -34.97 17.92 51.61
CA GLY A 24 -35.54 19.15 52.12
C GLY A 24 -35.80 20.22 51.05
N VAL A 25 -35.33 19.99 49.83
CA VAL A 25 -35.46 20.96 48.72
C VAL A 25 -36.41 20.39 47.67
N THR A 26 -37.58 21.04 47.49
CA THR A 26 -38.48 20.78 46.39
C THR A 26 -37.94 21.45 45.12
N THR A 27 -37.50 20.64 44.14
CA THR A 27 -37.09 21.14 42.82
C THR A 27 -38.29 21.69 42.07
N THR A 28 -38.23 22.98 41.72
CA THR A 28 -39.30 23.68 40.97
C THR A 28 -39.21 23.46 39.46
N THR A 29 -38.11 22.94 38.95
CA THR A 29 -37.90 22.64 37.52
C THR A 29 -37.25 21.23 37.42
N LEU A 30 -37.91 20.33 36.72
CA LEU A 30 -37.37 19.02 36.34
C LEU A 30 -36.95 19.10 34.87
N ASP A 31 -35.64 19.02 34.61
CA ASP A 31 -35.13 18.82 33.24
C ASP A 31 -35.20 17.34 32.90
N PHE A 32 -36.10 16.98 31.99
CA PHE A 32 -36.19 15.63 31.46
C PHE A 32 -35.24 15.51 30.25
N ASP A 33 -34.56 14.38 30.12
CA ASP A 33 -33.84 14.03 28.91
C ASP A 33 -34.77 14.08 27.72
N TRP A 34 -34.49 14.98 26.77
CA TRP A 34 -35.30 15.21 25.56
C TRP A 34 -35.58 13.92 24.78
N PHE A 35 -34.74 12.89 24.94
CA PHE A 35 -34.91 11.58 24.33
C PHE A 35 -36.22 10.88 24.76
N PHE A 36 -36.65 11.08 26.01
CA PHE A 36 -37.90 10.53 26.52
C PHE A 36 -39.12 11.40 26.19
N LEU A 37 -38.93 12.66 25.75
CA LEU A 37 -40.05 13.55 25.41
C LEU A 37 -40.91 13.05 24.25
N ILE A 38 -40.37 12.21 23.36
CA ILE A 38 -41.09 11.59 22.25
C ILE A 38 -42.11 10.57 22.77
N VAL A 39 -41.78 9.84 23.86
CA VAL A 39 -42.62 8.77 24.41
C VAL A 39 -43.50 9.28 25.54
N TYR A 40 -43.17 10.40 26.15
CA TYR A 40 -43.88 10.98 27.29
C TYR A 40 -45.37 11.27 27.06
N PRO A 41 -45.83 11.82 25.94
CA PRO A 41 -47.26 12.02 25.65
C PRO A 41 -48.05 10.71 25.61
N LEU A 42 -47.41 9.60 25.23
CA LEU A 42 -48.06 8.27 25.21
C LEU A 42 -48.38 7.74 26.59
N LEU A 43 -47.62 8.16 27.62
CA LEU A 43 -47.88 7.79 29.01
C LEU A 43 -49.20 8.33 29.58
N TYR A 44 -49.69 9.46 29.00
CA TYR A 44 -50.97 10.08 29.43
C TYR A 44 -52.19 9.57 28.65
N THR A 45 -51.97 9.05 27.45
CA THR A 45 -53.07 8.66 26.54
C THR A 45 -53.26 7.16 26.45
N TRP A 46 -52.20 6.36 26.76
CA TRP A 46 -52.21 4.92 26.61
C TRP A 46 -52.19 4.23 27.97
N SER A 47 -52.86 3.06 28.06
CA SER A 47 -52.74 2.26 29.25
C SER A 47 -51.31 1.66 29.39
N LEU A 48 -50.89 1.43 30.59
CA LEU A 48 -49.56 0.88 30.91
C LEU A 48 -49.28 -0.43 30.11
N GLY A 49 -50.30 -1.24 29.86
CA GLY A 49 -50.19 -2.46 29.07
C GLY A 49 -49.82 -2.20 27.60
N HIS A 50 -50.37 -1.17 26.98
CA HIS A 50 -50.05 -0.79 25.60
C HIS A 50 -48.61 -0.25 25.47
N ILE A 51 -48.14 0.46 26.48
CA ILE A 51 -46.76 0.99 26.52
C ILE A 51 -45.74 -0.16 26.65
N TRP A 52 -45.99 -1.12 27.56
CA TRP A 52 -45.16 -2.29 27.69
C TRP A 52 -45.18 -3.14 26.40
N ALA A 53 -46.32 -3.31 25.78
CA ALA A 53 -46.43 -4.02 24.49
C ALA A 53 -45.58 -3.35 23.39
N LEU A 54 -45.55 -2.00 23.33
CA LEU A 54 -44.75 -1.25 22.40
C LEU A 54 -43.23 -1.43 22.67
N ILE A 55 -42.83 -1.33 23.92
CA ILE A 55 -41.41 -1.50 24.35
C ILE A 55 -40.94 -2.92 24.06
N VAL A 56 -41.68 -3.94 24.48
CA VAL A 56 -41.34 -5.35 24.26
C VAL A 56 -41.35 -5.68 22.76
N GLY A 57 -42.32 -5.13 22.01
CA GLY A 57 -42.38 -5.29 20.55
C GLY A 57 -41.19 -4.64 19.83
N ALA A 58 -40.78 -3.42 20.23
CA ALA A 58 -39.62 -2.75 19.68
C ALA A 58 -38.32 -3.48 20.03
N MET A 59 -38.15 -3.92 21.26
CA MET A 59 -36.99 -4.73 21.70
C MET A 59 -36.94 -6.07 20.96
N GLY A 60 -38.08 -6.75 20.80
CA GLY A 60 -38.19 -7.99 20.04
C GLY A 60 -37.82 -7.79 18.57
N LEU A 61 -38.30 -6.69 17.95
CA LEU A 61 -37.94 -6.34 16.58
C LEU A 61 -36.42 -6.08 16.44
N LEU A 62 -35.85 -5.34 17.39
CA LEU A 62 -34.39 -5.08 17.41
C LEU A 62 -33.57 -6.37 17.63
N ALA A 63 -34.06 -7.26 18.49
CA ALA A 63 -33.43 -8.58 18.73
C ALA A 63 -33.53 -9.48 17.49
N LEU A 64 -34.58 -9.36 16.69
CA LEU A 64 -34.77 -10.13 15.44
C LEU A 64 -34.02 -9.52 14.25
N LEU A 65 -33.62 -8.24 14.30
CA LEU A 65 -32.90 -7.57 13.20
C LEU A 65 -31.66 -8.35 12.70
N PRO A 66 -30.79 -8.94 13.55
CA PRO A 66 -29.66 -9.74 13.09
C PRO A 66 -30.05 -11.05 12.38
N TRP A 67 -31.28 -11.53 12.62
CA TRP A 67 -31.81 -12.79 12.05
C TRP A 67 -32.70 -12.53 10.83
N LEU A 68 -33.12 -11.28 10.60
CA LEU A 68 -33.78 -10.91 9.37
C LEU A 68 -32.71 -10.95 8.27
N PRO A 69 -32.88 -11.77 7.22
CA PRO A 69 -31.95 -11.73 6.12
C PRO A 69 -31.92 -10.29 5.61
N PRO A 70 -30.74 -9.67 5.51
CA PRO A 70 -30.66 -8.35 4.91
C PRO A 70 -31.35 -8.47 3.57
N LYS A 71 -32.36 -7.66 3.31
CA LYS A 71 -32.87 -7.46 1.97
C LYS A 71 -31.78 -6.70 1.22
N PHE A 72 -30.64 -7.37 1.01
CA PHE A 72 -29.84 -7.01 -0.13
C PHE A 72 -30.80 -7.10 -1.30
N ARG A 73 -31.14 -5.98 -1.90
CA ARG A 73 -31.57 -5.96 -3.29
C ARG A 73 -30.58 -6.91 -3.94
N ARG A 74 -31.02 -8.11 -4.25
CA ARG A 74 -30.33 -8.98 -5.19
C ARG A 74 -30.30 -8.15 -6.44
N ASP A 75 -29.21 -7.42 -6.58
CA ASP A 75 -28.93 -6.66 -7.77
C ASP A 75 -28.97 -7.71 -8.85
N LYS A 76 -29.98 -7.65 -9.72
CA LYS A 76 -30.11 -8.60 -10.83
C LYS A 76 -28.86 -8.56 -11.72
N ASN A 77 -28.01 -7.52 -11.54
CA ASN A 77 -26.68 -7.39 -12.10
C ASN A 77 -25.59 -8.16 -11.31
N ALA A 78 -25.90 -8.72 -10.13
CA ALA A 78 -24.91 -9.45 -9.31
C ALA A 78 -24.39 -10.75 -9.97
N GLN A 79 -25.02 -11.21 -11.03
CA GLN A 79 -24.65 -12.40 -11.82
C GLN A 79 -24.18 -12.07 -13.25
N ARG A 80 -24.05 -10.79 -13.63
CA ARG A 80 -23.53 -10.48 -14.96
C ARG A 80 -22.06 -10.80 -15.02
N GLU A 81 -21.72 -11.85 -15.74
CA GLU A 81 -20.38 -12.08 -16.29
C GLU A 81 -20.24 -11.15 -17.50
N PHE A 82 -19.10 -10.49 -17.60
CA PHE A 82 -18.76 -9.70 -18.79
C PHE A 82 -17.97 -10.56 -19.76
N GLN A 83 -18.06 -10.22 -21.05
CA GLN A 83 -17.27 -10.87 -22.07
C GLN A 83 -16.05 -10.02 -22.39
N MET A 84 -14.86 -10.63 -22.34
CA MET A 84 -13.60 -9.99 -22.70
C MET A 84 -13.06 -10.61 -23.97
N SER A 85 -12.91 -9.80 -25.02
CA SER A 85 -12.22 -10.18 -26.26
C SER A 85 -10.76 -9.72 -26.17
N VAL A 86 -9.84 -10.65 -26.45
CA VAL A 86 -8.39 -10.44 -26.28
C VAL A 86 -7.69 -10.53 -27.62
N HIS A 87 -7.02 -9.45 -28.04
CA HIS A 87 -6.21 -9.37 -29.23
C HIS A 87 -4.71 -9.33 -28.89
N PRO A 88 -3.86 -9.93 -29.69
CA PRO A 88 -4.12 -10.50 -31.03
C PRO A 88 -4.59 -11.94 -31.03
N ASP A 89 -4.77 -12.60 -29.88
CA ASP A 89 -5.12 -14.01 -29.80
C ASP A 89 -6.53 -14.34 -30.33
N ASN A 90 -7.37 -13.33 -30.56
CA ASN A 90 -8.78 -13.44 -30.95
C ASN A 90 -9.58 -14.41 -30.07
N ARG A 91 -9.27 -14.46 -28.78
CA ARG A 91 -9.94 -15.30 -27.78
C ARG A 91 -10.96 -14.48 -27.00
N SER A 92 -12.08 -15.13 -26.71
CA SER A 92 -13.12 -14.54 -25.87
C SER A 92 -13.18 -15.26 -24.52
N VAL A 93 -13.21 -14.50 -23.43
CA VAL A 93 -13.15 -14.98 -22.06
C VAL A 93 -14.29 -14.35 -21.25
N LYS A 94 -14.96 -15.16 -20.44
CA LYS A 94 -15.89 -14.63 -19.44
C LYS A 94 -15.14 -14.13 -18.23
N VAL A 95 -15.37 -12.87 -17.87
CA VAL A 95 -14.81 -12.20 -16.70
C VAL A 95 -15.85 -12.21 -15.58
N ARG A 96 -15.47 -12.68 -14.42
CA ARG A 96 -16.31 -12.66 -13.22
C ARG A 96 -16.35 -11.25 -12.63
N ARG A 97 -17.42 -10.93 -11.93
CA ARG A 97 -17.52 -9.62 -11.27
C ARG A 97 -16.39 -9.41 -10.27
N GLY A 98 -15.69 -8.29 -10.39
CA GLY A 98 -14.55 -7.93 -9.54
C GLY A 98 -13.25 -8.65 -9.88
N GLU A 99 -13.25 -9.52 -10.89
CA GLU A 99 -12.06 -10.16 -11.41
C GLU A 99 -11.32 -9.17 -12.34
N THR A 100 -10.01 -9.10 -12.20
CA THR A 100 -9.21 -8.27 -13.09
C THR A 100 -9.05 -8.90 -14.46
N ILE A 101 -8.75 -8.08 -15.47
CA ILE A 101 -8.45 -8.53 -16.83
C ILE A 101 -7.37 -9.63 -16.82
N LEU A 102 -6.30 -9.43 -16.04
CA LEU A 102 -5.21 -10.38 -15.93
C LEU A 102 -5.65 -11.71 -15.30
N GLU A 103 -6.41 -11.66 -14.21
CA GLU A 103 -6.90 -12.89 -13.54
C GLU A 103 -7.80 -13.72 -14.46
N ALA A 104 -8.71 -13.06 -15.18
CA ALA A 104 -9.57 -13.70 -16.15
C ALA A 104 -8.76 -14.36 -17.28
N GLY A 105 -7.75 -13.66 -17.81
CA GLY A 105 -6.87 -14.16 -18.84
C GLY A 105 -6.06 -15.37 -18.39
N ILE A 106 -5.43 -15.30 -17.22
CA ILE A 106 -4.68 -16.42 -16.62
C ILE A 106 -5.58 -17.64 -16.40
N ARG A 107 -6.78 -17.44 -15.83
CA ARG A 107 -7.75 -18.49 -15.61
C ARG A 107 -8.20 -19.17 -16.92
N ALA A 108 -8.25 -18.40 -18.01
CA ALA A 108 -8.57 -18.91 -19.34
C ALA A 108 -7.36 -19.52 -20.09
N GLY A 109 -6.18 -19.53 -19.47
CA GLY A 109 -4.96 -20.05 -20.08
C GLY A 109 -4.44 -19.18 -21.23
N ILE A 110 -4.63 -17.85 -21.16
CA ILE A 110 -4.02 -16.89 -22.07
C ILE A 110 -2.69 -16.43 -21.48
N ALA A 111 -1.64 -16.45 -22.28
CA ALA A 111 -0.31 -16.01 -21.89
C ALA A 111 -0.21 -14.47 -21.96
N LEU A 112 -0.86 -13.77 -21.04
CA LEU A 112 -0.77 -12.32 -20.94
C LEU A 112 0.56 -11.91 -20.29
N PRO A 113 1.17 -10.78 -20.72
CA PRO A 113 2.36 -10.26 -20.07
C PRO A 113 2.03 -9.72 -18.67
N PHE A 114 2.77 -10.11 -17.65
CA PHE A 114 2.66 -9.56 -16.30
C PHE A 114 3.93 -9.83 -15.47
N GLU A 115 4.15 -9.02 -14.45
CA GLU A 115 5.19 -9.24 -13.44
C GLU A 115 4.62 -9.01 -12.03
N CYS A 116 4.44 -7.74 -11.63
CA CYS A 116 4.16 -7.35 -10.24
C CYS A 116 2.77 -7.71 -9.73
N ARG A 117 1.77 -7.76 -10.57
CA ARG A 117 0.34 -7.98 -10.26
C ARG A 117 -0.28 -6.98 -9.28
N ASN A 118 0.38 -5.84 -9.05
CA ASN A 118 -0.06 -4.80 -8.10
C ASN A 118 -0.08 -3.38 -8.69
N GLY A 119 0.01 -3.25 -10.02
CA GLY A 119 -0.05 -1.96 -10.69
C GLY A 119 1.23 -1.13 -10.63
N GLY A 120 2.38 -1.72 -10.24
CA GLY A 120 3.62 -0.99 -10.02
C GLY A 120 4.61 -0.98 -11.19
N CYS A 121 4.62 -2.01 -12.06
CA CYS A 121 5.72 -2.18 -13.03
C CYS A 121 5.38 -1.80 -14.48
N GLY A 122 4.11 -1.66 -14.83
CA GLY A 122 3.69 -1.32 -16.19
C GLY A 122 3.77 -2.46 -17.23
N VAL A 123 4.33 -3.62 -16.90
CA VAL A 123 4.52 -4.75 -17.84
C VAL A 123 3.20 -5.28 -18.41
N CYS A 124 2.15 -5.31 -17.60
CA CYS A 124 0.82 -5.76 -18.00
C CYS A 124 -0.02 -4.67 -18.69
N LYS A 125 0.61 -3.70 -19.35
CA LYS A 125 -0.11 -2.62 -20.03
C LYS A 125 -0.81 -3.15 -21.28
N CYS A 126 -2.08 -2.78 -21.44
CA CYS A 126 -2.88 -3.08 -22.63
C CYS A 126 -3.61 -1.83 -23.12
N SER A 127 -4.16 -1.88 -24.34
CA SER A 127 -5.13 -0.88 -24.83
C SER A 127 -6.55 -1.41 -24.63
N ILE A 128 -7.43 -0.59 -24.12
CA ILE A 128 -8.87 -0.83 -24.12
C ILE A 128 -9.40 -0.32 -25.45
N LEU A 129 -9.83 -1.23 -26.33
CA LEU A 129 -10.39 -0.89 -27.64
C LEU A 129 -11.86 -0.53 -27.54
N ASN A 130 -12.59 -1.21 -26.63
CA ASN A 130 -14.00 -0.98 -26.39
C ASN A 130 -14.39 -1.42 -24.97
N GLY A 131 -15.41 -0.80 -24.40
CA GLY A 131 -15.98 -1.11 -23.09
C GLY A 131 -15.57 -0.13 -21.99
N GLU A 132 -16.21 -0.28 -20.83
CA GLU A 132 -15.96 0.51 -19.63
C GLU A 132 -15.17 -0.30 -18.61
N VAL A 133 -14.21 0.34 -17.96
CA VAL A 133 -13.33 -0.29 -16.98
C VAL A 133 -13.12 0.59 -15.75
N ASP A 134 -12.88 -0.05 -14.61
CA ASP A 134 -12.29 0.57 -13.43
C ASP A 134 -10.80 0.23 -13.40
N HIS A 135 -9.95 1.25 -13.45
CA HIS A 135 -8.49 1.07 -13.46
C HIS A 135 -7.91 0.59 -12.13
N GLY A 136 -8.70 0.63 -11.05
CA GLY A 136 -8.23 0.26 -9.71
C GLY A 136 -7.10 1.15 -9.20
N ILE A 137 -6.25 0.58 -8.32
CA ILE A 137 -5.11 1.30 -7.74
C ILE A 137 -3.82 0.88 -8.46
N TYR A 138 -3.08 1.85 -8.94
CA TYR A 138 -1.81 1.65 -9.65
C TYR A 138 -0.85 2.82 -9.39
N GLN A 139 0.41 2.66 -9.78
CA GLN A 139 1.42 3.72 -9.68
C GLN A 139 1.38 4.62 -10.94
N PRO A 140 1.48 5.95 -10.78
CA PRO A 140 1.54 6.88 -11.91
C PRO A 140 2.69 6.58 -12.89
N SER A 141 3.83 6.09 -12.40
CA SER A 141 4.96 5.66 -13.25
C SER A 141 4.68 4.40 -14.07
N ALA A 142 3.70 3.57 -13.68
CA ALA A 142 3.30 2.39 -14.44
C ALA A 142 2.25 2.69 -15.52
N LEU A 143 1.41 3.71 -15.29
CA LEU A 143 0.40 4.19 -16.23
C LEU A 143 0.19 5.69 -16.01
N SER A 144 0.71 6.51 -16.91
CA SER A 144 0.53 7.96 -16.83
C SER A 144 -0.88 8.39 -17.20
N ASP A 145 -1.27 9.62 -16.80
CA ASP A 145 -2.58 10.17 -17.15
C ASP A 145 -2.73 10.37 -18.66
N SER A 146 -1.63 10.68 -19.37
CA SER A 146 -1.59 10.75 -20.83
C SER A 146 -1.88 9.41 -21.49
N GLU A 147 -1.26 8.33 -21.02
CA GLU A 147 -1.51 6.97 -21.52
C GLU A 147 -2.95 6.50 -21.20
N LYS A 148 -3.45 6.81 -20.01
CA LYS A 148 -4.82 6.51 -19.63
C LYS A 148 -5.83 7.24 -20.53
N SER A 149 -5.58 8.50 -20.87
CA SER A 149 -6.43 9.26 -21.81
C SER A 149 -6.42 8.68 -23.23
N LEU A 150 -5.35 7.95 -23.60
CA LEU A 150 -5.21 7.21 -24.86
C LEU A 150 -5.81 5.78 -24.78
N GLY A 151 -6.56 5.46 -23.72
CA GLY A 151 -7.20 4.16 -23.55
C GLY A 151 -6.27 3.05 -23.07
N LYS A 152 -5.07 3.37 -22.52
CA LYS A 152 -4.22 2.35 -21.89
C LYS A 152 -4.72 1.96 -20.51
N ALA A 153 -4.49 0.71 -20.13
CA ALA A 153 -4.83 0.16 -18.84
C ALA A 153 -3.78 -0.86 -18.36
N LEU A 154 -3.74 -1.12 -17.06
CA LEU A 154 -2.92 -2.19 -16.47
C LEU A 154 -3.79 -3.40 -16.17
N MET A 155 -3.63 -4.49 -16.92
CA MET A 155 -4.48 -5.68 -16.80
C MET A 155 -4.57 -6.25 -15.39
N CYS A 156 -3.53 -6.09 -14.57
CA CYS A 156 -3.49 -6.62 -13.20
C CYS A 156 -4.34 -5.83 -12.17
N CYS A 157 -4.73 -4.59 -12.47
CA CYS A 157 -5.52 -3.73 -11.60
C CYS A 157 -6.89 -3.41 -12.19
N THR A 158 -7.01 -3.50 -13.51
CA THR A 158 -8.22 -3.07 -14.23
C THR A 158 -9.31 -4.12 -14.15
N VAL A 159 -10.49 -3.70 -13.67
CA VAL A 159 -11.70 -4.52 -13.57
C VAL A 159 -12.69 -4.07 -14.62
N PRO A 160 -13.19 -4.94 -15.50
CA PRO A 160 -14.25 -4.61 -16.44
C PRO A 160 -15.57 -4.24 -15.76
N LEU A 161 -16.23 -3.18 -16.22
CA LEU A 161 -17.55 -2.74 -15.81
C LEU A 161 -18.63 -3.06 -16.86
N SER A 162 -18.20 -3.39 -18.07
CA SER A 162 -19.03 -3.85 -19.21
C SER A 162 -18.30 -4.97 -19.97
N ASP A 163 -18.89 -5.45 -21.07
CA ASP A 163 -18.15 -6.21 -22.05
C ASP A 163 -16.97 -5.35 -22.55
N VAL A 164 -15.76 -5.97 -22.66
CA VAL A 164 -14.54 -5.24 -22.94
C VAL A 164 -13.76 -5.91 -24.05
N GLU A 165 -13.12 -5.10 -24.88
CA GLU A 165 -12.20 -5.53 -25.92
C GLU A 165 -10.81 -4.94 -25.65
N ILE A 166 -9.80 -5.80 -25.54
CA ILE A 166 -8.44 -5.41 -25.20
C ILE A 166 -7.44 -5.86 -26.26
N GLU A 167 -6.37 -5.08 -26.40
CA GLU A 167 -5.21 -5.41 -27.20
C GLU A 167 -3.94 -5.27 -26.36
N TYR A 168 -3.09 -6.27 -26.40
CA TYR A 168 -1.79 -6.22 -25.75
C TYR A 168 -0.64 -6.48 -26.74
N ALA A 169 0.55 -5.92 -26.45
CA ALA A 169 1.72 -6.13 -27.28
C ALA A 169 2.39 -7.48 -26.94
N ILE A 170 2.63 -8.31 -27.93
CA ILE A 170 3.31 -9.61 -27.78
C ILE A 170 4.80 -9.40 -27.42
N GLU A 171 5.40 -8.27 -27.78
CA GLU A 171 6.83 -7.99 -27.57
C GLU A 171 7.25 -7.91 -26.09
N GLY A 172 6.29 -7.88 -25.14
CA GLY A 172 6.53 -7.81 -23.69
C GLY A 172 6.58 -9.14 -22.94
N VAL A 173 6.40 -10.30 -23.59
CA VAL A 173 6.32 -11.62 -22.91
C VAL A 173 7.65 -12.12 -22.34
N ARG A 174 8.67 -11.27 -22.23
CA ARG A 174 9.99 -11.63 -21.65
C ARG A 174 10.04 -11.70 -20.12
N GLY A 175 8.93 -11.82 -19.40
CA GLY A 175 8.94 -11.67 -17.93
C GLY A 175 8.66 -12.92 -17.10
N THR A 176 7.86 -13.86 -17.60
CA THR A 176 7.37 -14.97 -16.74
C THR A 176 8.33 -16.14 -16.59
N GLU A 177 9.32 -16.28 -17.46
CA GLU A 177 10.28 -17.40 -17.40
C GLU A 177 11.20 -17.38 -16.17
N HIS A 178 11.32 -16.23 -15.49
CA HIS A 178 12.21 -16.07 -14.34
C HIS A 178 11.50 -16.05 -12.99
N ILE A 179 10.16 -15.94 -12.97
CA ILE A 179 9.39 -15.96 -11.73
C ILE A 179 9.26 -17.40 -11.26
N ARG A 180 9.84 -17.73 -10.13
CA ARG A 180 9.79 -19.05 -9.52
C ARG A 180 9.24 -19.00 -8.11
N ASN A 181 8.69 -20.14 -7.67
CA ASN A 181 8.34 -20.31 -6.26
C ASN A 181 9.53 -20.92 -5.53
N TYR A 182 9.81 -20.39 -4.37
CA TYR A 182 10.90 -20.79 -3.51
C TYR A 182 10.38 -21.14 -2.12
N ASN A 183 11.06 -22.08 -1.46
CA ASN A 183 10.89 -22.38 -0.05
C ASN A 183 12.17 -21.95 0.66
N GLY A 184 12.12 -20.85 1.36
CA GLY A 184 13.23 -20.31 2.13
C GLY A 184 13.10 -20.66 3.60
N ARG A 185 14.19 -20.50 4.33
CA ARG A 185 14.27 -20.60 5.78
C ARG A 185 14.84 -19.33 6.36
N ILE A 186 14.27 -18.86 7.45
CA ILE A 186 14.78 -17.71 8.18
C ILE A 186 16.09 -18.09 8.88
N ASP A 187 17.18 -17.50 8.47
CA ASP A 187 18.49 -17.72 9.11
C ASP A 187 18.66 -16.85 10.35
N SER A 188 18.27 -15.58 10.23
CA SER A 188 18.35 -14.63 11.35
C SER A 188 17.29 -13.55 11.24
N MET A 189 16.98 -12.98 12.39
CA MET A 189 16.07 -11.84 12.54
C MET A 189 16.74 -10.82 13.45
N GLU A 190 16.76 -9.56 13.01
CA GLU A 190 17.37 -8.46 13.76
C GLU A 190 16.39 -7.29 13.80
N ARG A 191 16.11 -6.77 14.99
CA ARG A 191 15.27 -5.59 15.15
C ARG A 191 16.11 -4.34 14.90
N LEU A 192 15.89 -3.68 13.77
CA LEU A 192 16.64 -2.48 13.37
C LEU A 192 16.08 -1.20 14.00
N SER A 193 14.76 -1.16 14.26
CA SER A 193 14.07 -0.09 15.00
C SER A 193 12.86 -0.62 15.75
N ALA A 194 12.08 0.24 16.37
CA ALA A 194 10.85 -0.16 17.06
C ALA A 194 9.85 -0.89 16.12
N ASP A 195 9.82 -0.51 14.84
CA ASP A 195 8.86 -1.00 13.85
C ASP A 195 9.50 -1.62 12.59
N VAL A 196 10.83 -1.81 12.55
CA VAL A 196 11.51 -2.44 11.41
C VAL A 196 12.31 -3.66 11.85
N MET A 197 12.06 -4.79 11.19
CA MET A 197 12.76 -6.06 11.35
C MET A 197 13.55 -6.38 10.08
N ARG A 198 14.83 -6.70 10.23
CA ARG A 198 15.67 -7.31 9.19
C ARG A 198 15.45 -8.80 9.22
N LEU A 199 15.07 -9.40 8.10
CA LEU A 199 15.01 -10.83 7.90
C LEU A 199 16.12 -11.25 6.95
N VAL A 200 16.86 -12.27 7.30
CA VAL A 200 17.82 -12.94 6.42
C VAL A 200 17.30 -14.35 6.14
N ILE A 201 17.15 -14.68 4.86
CA ILE A 201 16.53 -15.91 4.38
C ILE A 201 17.55 -16.67 3.53
N SER A 202 17.76 -17.96 3.79
CA SER A 202 18.50 -18.87 2.94
C SER A 202 17.58 -19.80 2.17
N LEU A 203 18.11 -20.38 1.09
CA LEU A 203 17.44 -21.41 0.31
C LEU A 203 18.10 -22.78 0.54
N PRO A 204 17.34 -23.88 0.46
CA PRO A 204 17.88 -25.22 0.58
C PRO A 204 18.91 -25.49 -0.54
N ASN A 205 19.86 -26.36 -0.26
CA ASN A 205 20.89 -26.80 -1.22
C ASN A 205 21.76 -25.66 -1.81
N ASN A 206 21.92 -24.55 -1.09
CA ASN A 206 22.59 -23.34 -1.59
C ASN A 206 22.02 -22.81 -2.93
N GLU A 207 20.74 -23.05 -3.19
CA GLU A 207 20.05 -22.45 -4.31
C GLU A 207 20.14 -20.91 -4.21
N LYS A 208 20.21 -20.24 -5.36
CA LYS A 208 20.34 -18.79 -5.42
C LYS A 208 19.19 -18.19 -6.21
N VAL A 209 18.71 -17.04 -5.74
CA VAL A 209 17.79 -16.23 -6.53
C VAL A 209 18.60 -15.28 -7.41
N SER A 210 18.46 -15.43 -8.72
CA SER A 210 19.02 -14.46 -9.68
C SER A 210 18.06 -13.28 -9.80
N PHE A 211 18.44 -12.12 -9.29
CA PHE A 211 17.63 -10.91 -9.32
C PHE A 211 18.46 -9.68 -9.73
N LYS A 212 17.78 -8.58 -10.05
CA LYS A 212 18.39 -7.26 -10.24
C LYS A 212 18.14 -6.41 -9.01
N ALA A 213 19.11 -5.57 -8.66
CA ALA A 213 18.97 -4.63 -7.55
C ALA A 213 17.72 -3.75 -7.72
N GLY A 214 16.94 -3.63 -6.64
CA GLY A 214 15.66 -2.91 -6.63
C GLY A 214 14.43 -3.77 -6.92
N GLN A 215 14.58 -5.02 -7.35
CA GLN A 215 13.48 -5.99 -7.44
C GLN A 215 12.97 -6.43 -6.07
N TYR A 216 11.86 -7.18 -6.05
CA TYR A 216 11.21 -7.65 -4.84
C TYR A 216 10.72 -9.10 -4.99
N ILE A 217 10.27 -9.67 -3.88
CA ILE A 217 9.58 -10.96 -3.80
C ILE A 217 8.18 -10.78 -3.24
N ASN A 218 7.27 -11.70 -3.57
CA ASN A 218 6.00 -11.84 -2.90
C ASN A 218 6.05 -13.00 -1.91
N ILE A 219 5.89 -12.74 -0.64
CA ILE A 219 5.66 -13.76 0.37
C ILE A 219 4.26 -14.35 0.15
N LEU A 220 4.19 -15.69 0.10
CA LEU A 220 2.96 -16.43 -0.13
C LEU A 220 2.34 -16.82 1.21
N LEU A 221 1.18 -16.25 1.52
CA LEU A 221 0.44 -16.52 2.75
C LEU A 221 -0.67 -17.54 2.53
N PRO A 222 -1.18 -18.18 3.61
CA PRO A 222 -2.38 -19.01 3.56
C PRO A 222 -3.55 -18.26 2.91
N GLY A 223 -4.38 -18.98 2.15
CA GLY A 223 -5.49 -18.37 1.41
C GLY A 223 -5.11 -17.68 0.11
N GLY A 224 -3.86 -17.83 -0.36
CA GLY A 224 -3.39 -17.28 -1.64
C GLY A 224 -3.03 -15.81 -1.62
N GLN A 225 -3.02 -15.19 -0.44
CA GLN A 225 -2.61 -13.81 -0.26
C GLN A 225 -1.11 -13.64 -0.50
N ARG A 226 -0.71 -12.44 -0.95
CA ARG A 226 0.69 -12.09 -1.24
C ARG A 226 1.08 -10.81 -0.53
N ARG A 227 2.35 -10.75 -0.09
CA ARG A 227 2.93 -9.55 0.51
C ARG A 227 4.28 -9.26 -0.15
N ALA A 228 4.39 -8.11 -0.78
CA ALA A 228 5.59 -7.68 -1.48
C ALA A 228 6.64 -7.14 -0.52
N PHE A 229 7.90 -7.60 -0.68
CA PHE A 229 9.06 -7.09 0.03
C PHE A 229 10.25 -7.01 -0.91
N SER A 230 10.87 -5.83 -0.98
CA SER A 230 12.03 -5.59 -1.84
C SER A 230 13.29 -6.25 -1.27
N PHE A 231 14.17 -6.74 -2.16
CA PHE A 231 15.50 -7.15 -1.77
C PHE A 231 16.26 -5.96 -1.19
N ALA A 232 16.82 -6.14 0.00
CA ALA A 232 17.67 -5.14 0.65
C ALA A 232 19.15 -5.39 0.45
N ASN A 233 19.56 -6.62 0.07
CA ASN A 233 20.91 -6.95 -0.33
C ASN A 233 21.13 -6.77 -1.84
N PRO A 234 22.38 -6.55 -2.28
CA PRO A 234 22.72 -6.45 -3.71
C PRO A 234 22.76 -7.84 -4.38
N PRO A 235 22.59 -7.94 -5.72
CA PRO A 235 22.55 -9.21 -6.44
C PRO A 235 23.83 -10.05 -6.36
N HIS A 236 24.98 -9.45 -6.13
CA HIS A 236 26.25 -10.17 -5.99
C HIS A 236 26.40 -10.88 -4.62
N GLU A 237 25.58 -10.50 -3.62
CA GLU A 237 25.47 -11.14 -2.31
C GLU A 237 24.22 -12.05 -2.24
N ASN A 238 24.01 -12.88 -3.24
CA ASN A 238 22.78 -13.68 -3.42
C ASN A 238 22.82 -15.07 -2.75
N ASN A 239 23.72 -15.31 -1.83
CA ASN A 239 23.70 -16.53 -0.99
C ASN A 239 22.53 -16.53 0.00
N THR A 240 22.08 -15.34 0.36
CA THR A 240 20.92 -15.10 1.22
C THR A 240 20.06 -13.97 0.64
N ILE A 241 18.84 -13.86 1.12
CA ILE A 241 17.91 -12.77 0.80
C ILE A 241 17.74 -11.95 2.06
N GLU A 242 17.98 -10.63 1.96
CA GLU A 242 17.72 -9.68 3.03
C GLU A 242 16.44 -8.91 2.74
N LEU A 243 15.54 -8.85 3.72
CA LEU A 243 14.30 -8.06 3.67
C LEU A 243 14.23 -7.12 4.87
N HIS A 244 13.75 -5.90 4.66
CA HIS A 244 13.41 -4.98 5.74
C HIS A 244 11.89 -4.93 5.89
N VAL A 245 11.37 -5.56 6.92
CA VAL A 245 9.94 -5.70 7.17
C VAL A 245 9.50 -4.65 8.18
N ARG A 246 8.64 -3.72 7.75
CA ARG A 246 8.05 -2.74 8.64
C ARG A 246 6.74 -3.26 9.22
N LEU A 247 6.54 -3.09 10.52
CA LEU A 247 5.30 -3.41 11.21
C LEU A 247 4.17 -2.51 10.69
N VAL A 248 3.16 -3.14 10.14
CA VAL A 248 1.89 -2.50 9.80
C VAL A 248 0.87 -2.92 10.86
N PRO A 249 0.20 -1.99 11.55
CA PRO A 249 -0.85 -2.33 12.51
C PRO A 249 -1.88 -3.25 11.86
N ASP A 250 -2.25 -4.33 12.56
CA ASP A 250 -3.20 -5.37 12.10
C ASP A 250 -2.79 -6.12 10.82
N GLY A 251 -1.57 -5.92 10.34
CA GLY A 251 -1.05 -6.63 9.17
C GLY A 251 -0.72 -8.08 9.50
N LEU A 252 -1.38 -9.05 8.84
CA LEU A 252 -1.22 -10.49 9.11
C LEU A 252 0.25 -10.92 9.13
N PHE A 253 0.99 -10.65 8.06
CA PHE A 253 2.38 -11.08 7.96
C PHE A 253 3.31 -10.27 8.87
N THR A 254 3.17 -8.95 8.88
CA THR A 254 4.08 -8.10 9.65
C THR A 254 3.89 -8.29 11.15
N THR A 255 2.66 -8.47 11.64
CA THR A 255 2.41 -8.82 13.04
C THR A 255 3.02 -10.18 13.38
N HIS A 256 2.85 -11.19 12.51
CA HIS A 256 3.47 -12.50 12.69
C HIS A 256 5.00 -12.40 12.82
N VAL A 257 5.66 -11.62 11.95
CA VAL A 257 7.12 -11.38 11.99
C VAL A 257 7.57 -10.81 13.34
N PHE A 258 6.79 -9.89 13.93
CA PHE A 258 7.18 -9.22 15.17
C PHE A 258 6.80 -9.97 16.46
N THR A 259 5.87 -10.94 16.39
CA THR A 259 5.31 -11.58 17.60
C THR A 259 5.52 -13.08 17.67
N GLN A 260 5.70 -13.77 16.55
CA GLN A 260 5.67 -15.24 16.51
C GLN A 260 6.84 -15.84 15.72
N MET A 261 7.24 -15.20 14.60
CA MET A 261 8.30 -15.72 13.72
C MET A 261 9.64 -15.79 14.45
N GLN A 262 10.40 -16.82 14.16
CA GLN A 262 11.74 -17.04 14.70
C GLN A 262 12.70 -17.59 13.67
N ALA A 263 14.00 -17.53 13.98
CA ALA A 263 15.01 -18.18 13.17
C ALA A 263 14.75 -19.68 13.08
N GLY A 264 14.84 -20.23 11.88
CA GLY A 264 14.50 -21.61 11.57
C GLY A 264 13.14 -21.80 10.90
N ASP A 265 12.24 -20.82 10.94
CA ASP A 265 10.91 -20.91 10.31
C ASP A 265 11.02 -20.96 8.79
N GLU A 266 10.09 -21.66 8.17
CA GLU A 266 9.98 -21.75 6.72
C GLU A 266 9.16 -20.58 6.16
N LEU A 267 9.58 -20.06 5.01
CA LEU A 267 8.94 -18.98 4.32
C LEU A 267 8.81 -19.29 2.82
N ARG A 268 7.58 -19.28 2.32
CA ARG A 268 7.32 -19.50 0.89
C ARG A 268 7.20 -18.15 0.18
N PHE A 269 7.85 -18.02 -0.97
CA PHE A 269 7.77 -16.79 -1.76
C PHE A 269 7.88 -17.06 -3.26
N GLU A 270 7.43 -16.12 -4.07
CA GLU A 270 7.63 -16.08 -5.51
C GLU A 270 8.45 -14.86 -5.92
N GLY A 271 9.28 -15.00 -6.93
CA GLY A 271 10.10 -13.90 -7.45
C GLY A 271 11.22 -14.36 -8.36
N PRO A 272 12.12 -13.44 -8.79
CA PRO A 272 12.09 -11.99 -8.52
C PRO A 272 11.03 -11.26 -9.34
N LEU A 273 10.58 -10.11 -8.87
CA LEU A 273 9.50 -9.31 -9.44
C LEU A 273 9.92 -7.83 -9.50
N GLY A 274 9.30 -7.07 -10.39
CA GLY A 274 9.46 -5.62 -10.45
C GLY A 274 10.53 -5.14 -11.40
N SER A 275 10.38 -3.86 -11.81
CA SER A 275 11.22 -3.17 -12.80
C SER A 275 11.91 -1.91 -12.24
N PHE A 276 11.85 -1.69 -10.92
CA PHE A 276 12.50 -0.58 -10.23
C PHE A 276 14.01 -0.85 -10.11
N THR A 277 14.70 -0.80 -11.24
CA THR A 277 16.14 -1.13 -11.33
C THR A 277 16.91 0.05 -11.93
N LEU A 278 18.18 0.16 -11.56
CA LEU A 278 19.05 1.21 -12.09
C LEU A 278 19.16 1.12 -13.60
N ARG A 279 18.91 2.23 -14.29
CA ARG A 279 19.01 2.35 -15.75
C ARG A 279 20.42 2.69 -16.20
N GLU A 280 20.77 2.24 -17.37
CA GLU A 280 22.02 2.66 -18.02
C GLU A 280 21.88 4.09 -18.51
N SER A 281 22.64 5.00 -17.92
CA SER A 281 22.60 6.42 -18.19
C SER A 281 23.88 7.08 -17.66
N SER A 282 24.17 8.30 -18.10
CA SER A 282 25.25 9.13 -17.56
C SER A 282 24.75 10.23 -16.62
N ARG A 283 23.43 10.35 -16.43
CA ARG A 283 22.81 11.40 -15.62
C ARG A 283 23.14 11.24 -14.13
N PRO A 284 23.32 12.32 -13.37
CA PRO A 284 23.37 12.26 -11.92
C PRO A 284 22.05 11.72 -11.36
N ILE A 285 22.13 10.96 -10.26
CA ILE A 285 21.03 10.24 -9.68
C ILE A 285 20.60 10.90 -8.36
N ILE A 286 19.29 11.05 -8.18
CA ILE A 286 18.68 11.39 -6.90
C ILE A 286 17.84 10.20 -6.44
N PHE A 287 18.26 9.53 -5.40
CA PHE A 287 17.48 8.51 -4.69
C PHE A 287 16.63 9.16 -3.60
N VAL A 288 15.36 8.80 -3.55
CA VAL A 288 14.38 9.31 -2.59
C VAL A 288 13.78 8.14 -1.83
N ALA A 289 14.23 7.94 -0.60
CA ALA A 289 13.72 6.89 0.27
C ALA A 289 12.73 7.45 1.29
N GLY A 290 11.57 6.79 1.43
CA GLY A 290 10.63 7.02 2.55
C GLY A 290 10.60 5.81 3.47
N ALA A 291 10.99 5.97 4.73
CA ALA A 291 11.02 4.89 5.72
C ALA A 291 11.73 3.62 5.16
N THR A 292 11.02 2.46 5.06
CA THR A 292 11.57 1.21 4.51
C THR A 292 11.73 1.20 2.98
N GLY A 293 11.34 2.28 2.27
CA GLY A 293 11.75 2.50 0.88
C GLY A 293 13.27 2.58 0.72
N PHE A 294 14.01 2.68 1.82
CA PHE A 294 15.46 2.53 1.85
C PHE A 294 15.93 1.14 1.39
N ALA A 295 15.18 0.06 1.64
CA ALA A 295 15.60 -1.31 1.33
C ALA A 295 15.96 -1.53 -0.16
N PRO A 296 15.09 -1.28 -1.15
CA PRO A 296 15.44 -1.44 -2.56
C PRO A 296 16.51 -0.43 -3.02
N ILE A 297 16.52 0.77 -2.46
CA ILE A 297 17.54 1.77 -2.77
C ILE A 297 18.90 1.32 -2.24
N LYS A 298 18.97 0.72 -1.03
CA LYS A 298 20.19 0.09 -0.50
C LYS A 298 20.74 -0.95 -1.49
N SER A 299 19.89 -1.85 -1.94
CA SER A 299 20.27 -2.86 -2.93
C SER A 299 20.86 -2.24 -4.22
N ILE A 300 20.20 -1.18 -4.75
CA ILE A 300 20.64 -0.48 -5.97
C ILE A 300 21.98 0.24 -5.75
N VAL A 301 22.13 0.94 -4.64
CA VAL A 301 23.36 1.70 -4.33
C VAL A 301 24.56 0.77 -4.17
N GLU A 302 24.39 -0.33 -3.44
CA GLU A 302 25.47 -1.32 -3.23
C GLU A 302 25.84 -2.04 -4.53
N ASP A 303 24.85 -2.38 -5.38
CA ASP A 303 25.10 -2.92 -6.71
C ASP A 303 25.84 -1.92 -7.60
N ALA A 304 25.47 -0.63 -7.53
CA ALA A 304 26.14 0.43 -8.28
C ALA A 304 27.60 0.59 -7.84
N PHE A 305 27.90 0.51 -6.54
CA PHE A 305 29.26 0.52 -6.03
C PHE A 305 30.07 -0.71 -6.47
N HIS A 306 29.47 -1.88 -6.39
CA HIS A 306 30.11 -3.12 -6.86
C HIS A 306 30.45 -3.10 -8.36
N ARG A 307 29.58 -2.49 -9.17
CA ARG A 307 29.76 -2.34 -10.61
C ARG A 307 30.66 -1.14 -11.00
N ASP A 308 31.27 -0.45 -10.03
CA ASP A 308 32.08 0.75 -10.20
C ASP A 308 31.36 1.88 -11.00
N ILE A 309 30.04 2.06 -10.76
CA ILE A 309 29.25 3.14 -11.36
C ILE A 309 29.56 4.43 -10.61
N ARG A 310 30.31 5.35 -11.28
CA ARG A 310 30.79 6.60 -10.68
C ARG A 310 29.94 7.83 -10.98
N ARG A 311 28.70 7.66 -11.37
CA ARG A 311 27.75 8.75 -11.52
C ARG A 311 27.56 9.46 -10.18
N PRO A 312 27.39 10.79 -10.13
CA PRO A 312 26.99 11.46 -8.90
C PRO A 312 25.67 10.89 -8.38
N MET A 313 25.65 10.47 -7.12
CA MET A 313 24.49 9.86 -6.46
C MET A 313 24.18 10.63 -5.18
N LEU A 314 22.92 11.02 -5.02
CA LEU A 314 22.42 11.69 -3.83
C LEU A 314 21.29 10.86 -3.24
N LEU A 315 21.40 10.47 -1.98
CA LEU A 315 20.34 9.77 -1.26
C LEU A 315 19.65 10.72 -0.27
N TYR A 316 18.41 11.08 -0.56
CA TYR A 316 17.51 11.73 0.38
C TYR A 316 16.66 10.67 1.09
N TRP A 317 16.87 10.51 2.39
CA TRP A 317 16.10 9.55 3.17
C TRP A 317 15.20 10.27 4.17
N GLY A 318 13.89 10.25 3.90
CA GLY A 318 12.86 10.88 4.74
C GLY A 318 12.25 9.90 5.74
N VAL A 319 12.28 10.27 7.01
CA VAL A 319 11.61 9.56 8.11
C VAL A 319 10.94 10.59 9.05
N ARG A 320 10.21 10.12 10.05
CA ARG A 320 9.55 11.03 11.02
C ARG A 320 10.52 11.53 12.06
N ARG A 321 11.23 10.63 12.74
CA ARG A 321 12.13 10.88 13.85
C ARG A 321 13.50 10.25 13.58
N PRO A 322 14.58 10.66 14.26
CA PRO A 322 15.91 10.06 14.11
C PRO A 322 15.91 8.55 14.34
N ALA A 323 15.14 8.06 15.31
CA ALA A 323 15.03 6.64 15.64
C ALA A 323 14.42 5.77 14.51
N ASP A 324 13.67 6.39 13.59
CA ASP A 324 13.09 5.70 12.44
C ASP A 324 14.11 5.51 11.30
N MET A 325 15.28 6.18 11.38
CA MET A 325 16.36 6.07 10.40
C MET A 325 17.31 4.93 10.78
N TYR A 326 16.78 3.74 10.73
CA TYR A 326 17.30 2.51 11.33
C TYR A 326 18.69 2.06 10.85
N MET A 327 19.20 2.59 9.74
CA MET A 327 20.55 2.32 9.19
C MET A 327 21.28 3.62 8.83
N MET A 328 21.07 4.71 9.57
CA MET A 328 21.68 6.01 9.32
C MET A 328 23.21 5.93 9.20
N LYS A 329 23.87 5.33 10.19
CA LYS A 329 25.32 5.16 10.19
C LYS A 329 25.85 4.36 8.99
N TYR A 330 25.03 3.44 8.48
CA TYR A 330 25.39 2.64 7.32
C TYR A 330 25.44 3.51 6.06
N ALA A 331 24.45 4.39 5.85
CA ALA A 331 24.43 5.34 4.75
C ALA A 331 25.51 6.44 4.88
N GLU A 332 25.83 6.86 6.10
CA GLU A 332 26.95 7.78 6.38
C GLU A 332 28.31 7.15 5.98
N ASN A 333 28.50 5.87 6.25
CA ASN A 333 29.71 5.15 5.85
C ASN A 333 29.88 5.06 4.32
N TRP A 334 28.80 4.94 3.56
CA TRP A 334 28.87 4.99 2.11
C TRP A 334 29.43 6.33 1.62
N GLN A 335 28.97 7.45 2.21
CA GLN A 335 29.47 8.79 1.88
C GLN A 335 30.98 8.93 2.16
N LEU A 336 31.45 8.32 3.24
CA LEU A 336 32.88 8.34 3.58
C LEU A 336 33.73 7.52 2.62
N SER A 337 33.16 6.40 2.12
CA SER A 337 33.89 5.45 1.27
C SER A 337 33.77 5.75 -0.23
N HIS A 338 32.75 6.51 -0.66
CA HIS A 338 32.47 6.78 -2.08
C HIS A 338 32.31 8.29 -2.34
N PRO A 339 33.34 8.98 -2.85
CA PRO A 339 33.35 10.45 -3.02
C PRO A 339 32.23 10.99 -3.94
N HIS A 340 31.67 10.14 -4.83
CA HIS A 340 30.58 10.48 -5.73
C HIS A 340 29.18 10.24 -5.12
N PHE A 341 29.10 9.76 -3.87
CA PHE A 341 27.87 9.53 -3.16
C PHE A 341 27.69 10.56 -2.02
N ARG A 342 26.47 11.06 -1.86
CA ARG A 342 26.10 11.96 -0.76
C ARG A 342 24.82 11.46 -0.10
N PHE A 343 24.78 11.49 1.23
CA PHE A 343 23.65 11.14 2.04
C PHE A 343 23.04 12.39 2.69
N ILE A 344 21.74 12.58 2.51
CA ILE A 344 20.97 13.72 3.00
C ILE A 344 19.78 13.18 3.82
N PRO A 345 19.92 13.05 5.14
CA PRO A 345 18.80 12.65 6.01
C PRO A 345 17.81 13.80 6.19
N VAL A 346 16.51 13.46 6.17
CA VAL A 346 15.41 14.44 6.30
C VAL A 346 14.41 13.96 7.34
N LEU A 347 14.08 14.81 8.32
CA LEU A 347 13.05 14.52 9.33
C LEU A 347 11.78 15.32 9.08
N SER A 348 10.64 14.65 8.95
CA SER A 348 9.35 15.31 8.77
C SER A 348 8.70 15.76 10.08
N ASN A 349 9.14 15.24 11.21
CA ASN A 349 8.61 15.56 12.54
C ASN A 349 9.75 15.61 13.58
N ALA A 350 10.79 16.40 13.29
CA ALA A 350 11.86 16.65 14.25
C ALA A 350 11.31 17.41 15.47
N LEU A 351 11.64 16.95 16.67
CA LEU A 351 11.27 17.59 17.92
C LEU A 351 12.50 18.29 18.54
N PRO A 352 12.31 19.29 19.41
CA PRO A 352 13.43 19.96 20.07
C PRO A 352 14.39 19.03 20.80
N GLU A 353 13.85 17.95 21.40
CA GLU A 353 14.66 16.94 22.11
C GLU A 353 15.51 16.06 21.20
N ASP A 354 15.29 16.07 19.88
CA ASP A 354 16.09 15.30 18.92
C ASP A 354 17.46 15.93 18.65
N ASP A 355 17.67 17.18 19.04
CA ASP A 355 18.87 18.00 18.73
C ASP A 355 19.32 17.87 17.26
N TRP A 356 18.33 17.84 16.36
CA TRP A 356 18.53 17.56 14.95
C TRP A 356 19.09 18.78 14.20
N GLN A 357 20.27 18.63 13.62
CA GLN A 357 20.95 19.67 12.84
C GLN A 357 20.79 19.50 11.31
N GLY A 358 20.13 18.42 10.87
CA GLY A 358 19.91 18.11 9.46
C GLY A 358 18.67 18.79 8.89
N ARG A 359 18.23 18.31 7.74
CA ARG A 359 17.05 18.84 7.04
C ARG A 359 15.76 18.48 7.75
N VAL A 360 14.80 19.44 7.76
CA VAL A 360 13.46 19.29 8.33
C VAL A 360 12.42 19.56 7.26
N GLY A 361 11.31 18.81 7.29
CA GLY A 361 10.19 18.90 6.36
C GLY A 361 10.00 17.61 5.57
N LEU A 362 9.19 17.66 4.52
CA LEU A 362 8.96 16.51 3.66
C LEU A 362 10.16 16.29 2.73
N VAL A 363 10.50 15.04 2.47
CA VAL A 363 11.72 14.68 1.69
C VAL A 363 11.73 15.30 0.29
N HIS A 364 10.59 15.34 -0.40
CA HIS A 364 10.50 15.96 -1.72
C HIS A 364 10.67 17.49 -1.66
N GLU A 365 10.18 18.16 -0.62
CA GLU A 365 10.38 19.61 -0.43
C GLU A 365 11.85 19.95 -0.19
N ALA A 366 12.58 19.09 0.54
CA ALA A 366 14.01 19.25 0.73
C ALA A 366 14.77 19.18 -0.60
N ILE A 367 14.38 18.24 -1.47
CA ILE A 367 14.96 18.09 -2.81
C ILE A 367 14.66 19.31 -3.68
N LEU A 368 13.40 19.78 -3.70
CA LEU A 368 13.00 20.95 -4.50
C LEU A 368 13.71 22.24 -4.10
N LYS A 369 14.08 22.38 -2.81
CA LYS A 369 14.90 23.48 -2.32
C LYS A 369 16.34 23.40 -2.82
N ASP A 370 16.89 22.20 -2.94
CA ASP A 370 18.27 21.98 -3.39
C ASP A 370 18.39 22.00 -4.91
N PHE A 371 17.32 21.59 -5.61
CA PHE A 371 17.27 21.48 -7.07
C PHE A 371 16.05 22.22 -7.62
N PRO A 372 16.14 23.56 -7.77
CA PRO A 372 15.09 24.36 -8.40
C PRO A 372 14.92 24.05 -9.89
N ASP A 373 15.91 23.42 -10.52
CA ASP A 373 15.87 22.86 -11.88
C ASP A 373 16.36 21.41 -11.81
N MET A 374 15.49 20.48 -12.16
CA MET A 374 15.77 19.04 -12.18
C MET A 374 16.05 18.50 -13.59
N THR A 375 16.18 19.40 -14.59
CA THR A 375 16.54 19.02 -15.95
C THR A 375 17.88 18.29 -15.95
N GLY A 376 17.93 17.13 -16.57
CA GLY A 376 19.18 16.35 -16.66
C GLY A 376 19.44 15.39 -15.50
N TYR A 377 18.62 15.36 -14.46
CA TYR A 377 18.69 14.38 -13.39
C TYR A 377 17.89 13.11 -13.72
N GLU A 378 18.18 12.07 -12.97
CA GLU A 378 17.45 10.80 -12.96
C GLU A 378 17.04 10.54 -11.52
N VAL A 379 15.75 10.28 -11.27
CA VAL A 379 15.18 10.21 -9.92
C VAL A 379 14.56 8.84 -9.68
N TYR A 380 14.89 8.23 -8.54
CA TYR A 380 14.33 6.97 -8.06
C TYR A 380 13.61 7.20 -6.73
N VAL A 381 12.29 7.08 -6.73
CA VAL A 381 11.45 7.34 -5.55
C VAL A 381 10.90 6.04 -5.01
N CYS A 382 11.18 5.71 -3.75
CA CYS A 382 10.61 4.54 -3.08
C CYS A 382 10.07 4.86 -1.69
N GLY A 383 8.84 4.44 -1.42
CA GLY A 383 8.18 4.67 -0.14
C GLY A 383 6.66 4.53 -0.18
N SER A 384 5.95 5.27 0.67
CA SER A 384 4.49 5.21 0.70
C SER A 384 3.86 5.78 -0.58
N VAL A 385 2.67 5.27 -0.95
CA VAL A 385 1.88 5.78 -2.08
C VAL A 385 1.73 7.29 -2.02
N LYS A 386 1.33 7.83 -0.88
CA LYS A 386 1.15 9.28 -0.69
C LYS A 386 2.44 10.07 -0.96
N MET A 387 3.61 9.54 -0.55
CA MET A 387 4.89 10.21 -0.81
C MET A 387 5.19 10.24 -2.32
N VAL A 388 4.99 9.13 -3.01
CA VAL A 388 5.25 9.03 -4.45
C VAL A 388 4.29 9.93 -5.24
N GLU A 389 2.99 9.88 -4.93
CA GLU A 389 1.96 10.70 -5.58
C GLU A 389 2.18 12.20 -5.38
N THR A 390 2.79 12.61 -4.27
CA THR A 390 3.13 14.02 -4.03
C THR A 390 4.44 14.42 -4.68
N ALA A 391 5.46 13.57 -4.59
CA ALA A 391 6.81 13.87 -5.08
C ALA A 391 6.89 13.89 -6.60
N PHE A 392 6.27 12.91 -7.27
CA PHE A 392 6.36 12.72 -8.71
C PHE A 392 5.91 13.96 -9.51
N PRO A 393 4.68 14.48 -9.34
CA PRO A 393 4.25 15.69 -10.04
C PRO A 393 5.09 16.93 -9.70
N ALA A 394 5.54 17.03 -8.42
CA ALA A 394 6.35 18.15 -7.99
C ALA A 394 7.73 18.18 -8.69
N PHE A 395 8.36 17.03 -8.92
CA PHE A 395 9.61 16.92 -9.66
C PHE A 395 9.43 17.22 -11.14
N LEU A 396 8.34 16.75 -11.77
CA LEU A 396 8.01 17.09 -13.16
C LEU A 396 7.81 18.60 -13.33
N ALA A 397 7.16 19.26 -12.38
CA ALA A 397 6.99 20.72 -12.39
C ALA A 397 8.31 21.50 -12.30
N GLN A 398 9.40 20.87 -11.80
CA GLN A 398 10.75 21.43 -11.76
C GLN A 398 11.63 20.98 -12.95
N GLY A 399 11.02 20.52 -14.03
CA GLY A 399 11.72 20.19 -15.27
C GLY A 399 12.28 18.78 -15.36
N LEU A 400 12.00 17.88 -14.37
CA LEU A 400 12.33 16.47 -14.53
C LEU A 400 11.49 15.87 -15.66
N SER A 401 12.14 15.16 -16.59
CA SER A 401 11.40 14.39 -17.60
C SER A 401 10.78 13.14 -16.99
N GLU A 402 9.55 12.82 -17.39
CA GLU A 402 8.82 11.62 -16.95
C GLU A 402 9.61 10.33 -17.24
N ASP A 403 10.34 10.26 -18.35
CA ASP A 403 11.18 9.11 -18.74
C ASP A 403 12.35 8.85 -17.78
N PHE A 404 12.69 9.82 -16.93
CA PHE A 404 13.78 9.73 -15.96
C PHE A 404 13.32 9.80 -14.50
N CYS A 405 12.02 9.59 -14.27
CA CYS A 405 11.44 9.47 -12.94
C CYS A 405 10.89 8.05 -12.71
N PHE A 406 11.56 7.29 -11.88
CA PHE A 406 11.20 5.91 -11.57
C PHE A 406 10.67 5.82 -10.14
N SER A 407 9.60 5.07 -9.93
CA SER A 407 9.03 4.92 -8.60
C SER A 407 8.67 3.48 -8.26
N ASP A 408 8.75 3.17 -6.96
CA ASP A 408 8.22 1.95 -6.35
C ASP A 408 7.45 2.31 -5.08
N ALA A 409 6.13 2.44 -5.21
CA ALA A 409 5.25 2.78 -4.10
C ALA A 409 4.80 1.52 -3.36
N PHE A 410 4.92 1.52 -2.04
CA PHE A 410 4.45 0.43 -1.20
C PHE A 410 2.93 0.52 -1.02
N ILE A 411 2.20 -0.19 -1.89
CA ILE A 411 0.75 -0.25 -1.89
C ILE A 411 0.28 -1.21 -0.78
N PRO A 412 -0.50 -0.74 0.21
CA PRO A 412 -1.08 -1.63 1.21
C PRO A 412 -1.97 -2.67 0.54
N SER A 413 -1.86 -3.94 0.97
CA SER A 413 -2.76 -4.99 0.50
C SER A 413 -4.22 -4.69 0.89
N ALA A 414 -5.18 -5.23 0.13
CA ALA A 414 -6.61 -4.97 0.33
C ALA A 414 -7.08 -5.22 1.78
N ASP A 415 -6.47 -6.22 2.45
CA ASP A 415 -6.83 -6.61 3.82
C ASP A 415 -6.30 -5.67 4.92
N SER A 416 -5.33 -4.80 4.58
CA SER A 416 -4.79 -3.79 5.50
C SER A 416 -5.37 -2.40 5.27
N ARG A 417 -6.39 -2.26 4.40
CA ARG A 417 -7.10 -1.00 4.22
C ARG A 417 -8.13 -0.83 5.32
N PRO A 418 -8.21 0.34 5.99
CA PRO A 418 -9.34 0.62 6.87
C PRO A 418 -10.63 0.54 6.04
N ALA A 419 -11.62 -0.17 6.57
CA ALA A 419 -12.93 -0.27 5.94
C ALA A 419 -13.51 1.15 5.77
N GLY A 420 -13.50 1.70 4.56
CA GLY A 420 -14.07 3.00 4.23
C GLY A 420 -13.08 4.04 3.66
N ALA A 421 -11.93 3.65 3.12
CA ALA A 421 -11.09 4.55 2.35
C ALA A 421 -11.38 4.42 0.85
#